data_aac2204233b961c41051f307408ecf3d
#
_entry.id   aac2204233b961c41051f307408ecf3d
#
_cell.length_a   1.000
_cell.length_b   1.000
_cell.length_c   1.000
_cell.angle_alpha   90.00
_cell.angle_beta   90.00
_cell.angle_gamma   90.00
#
_symmetry.space_group_name_H-M   'P 1'
#
loop_
_entity.id
_entity.type
_entity.pdbx_description
1 polymer ?
#
loop_
_entity_poly.entity_id
_entity_poly.type
_entity_poly.pdbx_seq_one_letter_code
_entity_poly.pdbx_strand_id
1 'polypeptide(L)'
;MIQATNISKSFGPLKVLRDVDLSVESGEVISIVGASGAGKTTLLQILGTLDLPDSGNLRIGGVSTSGMSRNALSAFRNANLGFVFQFHRLLPEFSAVENVMMPAWIAGHSPKACMPKAEALLKELGLSKRMQHNPSELSGGEQQRVAVARALMNAPKVL
;
A
#
# COMPACT_ATOMS: atom_id res chain seq x y z
N MET A 1 11.88 -8.59 -7.12
CA MET A 1 10.93 -8.46 -5.97
C MET A 1 9.48 -8.61 -6.40
N ILE A 2 9.01 -7.93 -7.44
CA ILE A 2 7.70 -8.13 -8.08
C ILE A 2 7.91 -8.75 -9.45
N GLN A 3 7.08 -9.74 -9.80
CA GLN A 3 7.02 -10.34 -11.13
C GLN A 3 5.55 -10.43 -11.55
N ALA A 4 5.19 -9.67 -12.56
CA ALA A 4 3.89 -9.70 -13.23
C ALA A 4 4.12 -10.25 -14.64
N THR A 5 3.33 -11.26 -15.02
CA THR A 5 3.50 -11.94 -16.31
C THR A 5 2.14 -12.06 -17.00
N ASN A 6 2.05 -11.57 -18.23
CA ASN A 6 0.85 -11.61 -19.09
C ASN A 6 -0.40 -11.04 -18.38
N ILE A 7 -0.25 -9.98 -17.60
CA ILE A 7 -1.36 -9.35 -16.86
C ILE A 7 -2.32 -8.69 -17.84
N SER A 8 -3.56 -9.17 -17.85
CA SER A 8 -4.63 -8.58 -18.63
C SER A 8 -5.81 -8.22 -17.74
N LYS A 9 -6.49 -7.12 -18.07
CA LYS A 9 -7.67 -6.62 -17.33
C LYS A 9 -8.61 -5.89 -18.26
N SER A 10 -9.90 -6.22 -18.13
CA SER A 10 -10.98 -5.59 -18.87
C SER A 10 -12.07 -5.08 -17.92
N PHE A 11 -12.78 -4.07 -18.31
CA PHE A 11 -14.00 -3.57 -17.68
C PHE A 11 -15.12 -3.55 -18.72
N GLY A 12 -15.97 -4.56 -18.70
CA GLY A 12 -16.93 -4.83 -19.75
C GLY A 12 -16.19 -5.02 -21.10
N PRO A 13 -16.56 -4.28 -22.17
CA PRO A 13 -15.91 -4.41 -23.49
C PRO A 13 -14.53 -3.73 -23.55
N LEU A 14 -14.17 -2.91 -22.58
CA LEU A 14 -12.93 -2.13 -22.58
C LEU A 14 -11.76 -2.96 -22.03
N LYS A 15 -10.83 -3.34 -22.91
CA LYS A 15 -9.54 -3.93 -22.50
C LYS A 15 -8.58 -2.83 -22.07
N VAL A 16 -8.30 -2.75 -20.76
CA VAL A 16 -7.44 -1.72 -20.15
C VAL A 16 -5.99 -2.16 -20.07
N LEU A 17 -5.75 -3.41 -19.68
CA LEU A 17 -4.40 -4.01 -19.69
C LEU A 17 -4.40 -5.19 -20.68
N ARG A 18 -3.32 -5.31 -21.45
CA ARG A 18 -3.17 -6.35 -22.49
C ARG A 18 -1.79 -6.96 -22.34
N ASP A 19 -1.73 -8.16 -21.77
CA ASP A 19 -0.54 -9.00 -21.64
C ASP A 19 0.69 -8.21 -21.14
N VAL A 20 0.50 -7.46 -20.05
CA VAL A 20 1.54 -6.61 -19.45
C VAL A 20 2.51 -7.47 -18.64
N ASP A 21 3.78 -7.37 -18.98
CA ASP A 21 4.88 -7.94 -18.22
C ASP A 21 5.64 -6.85 -17.46
N LEU A 22 5.99 -7.12 -16.19
CA LEU A 22 6.79 -6.22 -15.36
C LEU A 22 7.62 -7.05 -14.38
N SER A 23 8.91 -6.74 -14.30
CA SER A 23 9.80 -7.26 -13.26
C SER A 23 10.41 -6.09 -12.50
N VAL A 24 10.39 -6.18 -11.16
CA VAL A 24 11.00 -5.20 -10.27
C VAL A 24 11.91 -5.93 -9.30
N GLU A 25 13.15 -5.53 -9.24
CA GLU A 25 14.14 -6.14 -8.36
C GLU A 25 14.08 -5.54 -6.93
N SER A 26 14.78 -6.17 -6.00
CA SER A 26 14.85 -5.65 -4.62
C SER A 26 15.67 -4.36 -4.57
N GLY A 27 15.10 -3.33 -3.90
CA GLY A 27 15.72 -2.01 -3.79
C GLY A 27 15.53 -1.12 -5.01
N GLU A 28 14.86 -1.60 -6.05
CA GLU A 28 14.55 -0.82 -7.24
C GLU A 28 13.35 0.11 -6.99
N VAL A 29 13.44 1.31 -7.54
CA VAL A 29 12.33 2.28 -7.60
C VAL A 29 11.92 2.44 -9.06
N ILE A 30 10.67 2.15 -9.35
CA ILE A 30 10.12 2.28 -10.71
C ILE A 30 9.07 3.38 -10.79
N SER A 31 8.93 3.99 -11.95
CA SER A 31 7.88 4.94 -12.27
C SER A 31 7.05 4.43 -13.44
N ILE A 32 5.72 4.36 -13.25
CA ILE A 32 4.77 3.99 -14.30
C ILE A 32 4.22 5.26 -14.91
N VAL A 33 4.62 5.54 -16.14
CA VAL A 33 4.25 6.76 -16.88
C VAL A 33 3.35 6.43 -18.08
N GLY A 34 2.62 7.42 -18.57
CA GLY A 34 1.74 7.27 -19.73
C GLY A 34 0.57 8.27 -19.71
N ALA A 35 -0.19 8.33 -20.80
CA ALA A 35 -1.36 9.20 -20.94
C ALA A 35 -2.44 8.92 -19.89
N SER A 36 -3.35 9.87 -19.68
CA SER A 36 -4.55 9.63 -18.87
C SER A 36 -5.38 8.49 -19.50
N GLY A 37 -5.91 7.60 -18.68
CA GLY A 37 -6.65 6.43 -19.16
C GLY A 37 -5.81 5.25 -19.65
N ALA A 38 -4.48 5.34 -19.67
CA ALA A 38 -3.59 4.26 -20.14
C ALA A 38 -3.53 3.01 -19.22
N GLY A 39 -4.34 2.94 -18.15
CA GLY A 39 -4.38 1.78 -17.27
C GLY A 39 -3.37 1.80 -16.12
N LYS A 40 -2.63 2.88 -15.91
CA LYS A 40 -1.61 2.99 -14.83
C LYS A 40 -2.17 2.67 -13.45
N THR A 41 -3.30 3.26 -13.10
CA THR A 41 -3.97 3.03 -11.81
C THR A 41 -4.44 1.57 -11.69
N THR A 42 -4.98 1.00 -12.75
CA THR A 42 -5.41 -0.41 -12.80
C THR A 42 -4.22 -1.34 -12.58
N LEU A 43 -3.10 -1.07 -13.25
CA LEU A 43 -1.87 -1.85 -13.05
C LEU A 43 -1.38 -1.75 -11.61
N LEU A 44 -1.28 -0.54 -11.05
CA LEU A 44 -0.88 -0.34 -9.65
C LEU A 44 -1.83 -1.03 -8.67
N GLN A 45 -3.15 -1.04 -8.92
CA GLN A 45 -4.12 -1.75 -8.09
C GLN A 45 -3.91 -3.27 -8.12
N ILE A 46 -3.59 -3.83 -9.29
CA ILE A 46 -3.28 -5.25 -9.44
C ILE A 46 -1.96 -5.58 -8.76
N LEU A 47 -0.89 -4.83 -9.01
CA LEU A 47 0.41 -5.01 -8.35
C LEU A 47 0.30 -4.89 -6.84
N GLY A 48 -0.57 -3.99 -6.36
CA GLY A 48 -0.90 -3.81 -4.95
C GLY A 48 -1.90 -4.85 -4.41
N THR A 49 -2.35 -5.82 -5.20
CA THR A 49 -3.36 -6.82 -4.82
C THR A 49 -4.69 -6.22 -4.35
N LEU A 50 -4.99 -4.98 -4.72
CA LEU A 50 -6.27 -4.30 -4.45
C LEU A 50 -7.34 -4.70 -5.48
N ASP A 51 -6.92 -5.08 -6.67
CA ASP A 51 -7.76 -5.70 -7.71
C ASP A 51 -7.08 -6.98 -8.22
N LEU A 52 -7.84 -7.83 -8.88
CA LEU A 52 -7.34 -9.06 -9.47
C LEU A 52 -7.26 -8.90 -11.01
N PRO A 53 -6.22 -9.43 -11.66
CA PRO A 53 -6.19 -9.51 -13.11
C PRO A 53 -7.24 -10.52 -13.62
N ASP A 54 -7.72 -10.36 -14.84
CA ASP A 54 -8.57 -11.34 -15.50
C ASP A 54 -7.74 -12.56 -15.95
N SER A 55 -6.49 -12.33 -16.34
CA SER A 55 -5.51 -13.37 -16.65
C SER A 55 -4.08 -12.91 -16.32
N GLY A 56 -3.14 -13.85 -16.33
CA GLY A 56 -1.75 -13.63 -15.98
C GLY A 56 -1.42 -14.02 -14.54
N ASN A 57 -0.18 -13.83 -14.15
CA ASN A 57 0.34 -14.21 -12.84
C ASN A 57 1.06 -13.05 -12.18
N LEU A 58 0.82 -12.87 -10.88
CA LEU A 58 1.53 -11.92 -10.05
C LEU A 58 2.25 -12.66 -8.92
N ARG A 59 3.55 -12.42 -8.79
CA ARG A 59 4.38 -12.89 -7.68
C ARG A 59 5.00 -11.70 -6.97
N ILE A 60 5.00 -11.73 -5.64
CA ILE A 60 5.59 -10.70 -4.78
C ILE A 60 6.46 -11.38 -3.74
N GLY A 61 7.74 -11.02 -3.67
CA GLY A 61 8.69 -11.68 -2.78
C GLY A 61 8.79 -13.19 -3.01
N GLY A 62 8.65 -13.63 -4.26
CA GLY A 62 8.66 -15.06 -4.63
C GLY A 62 7.34 -15.81 -4.41
N VAL A 63 6.36 -15.20 -3.75
CA VAL A 63 5.06 -15.82 -3.44
C VAL A 63 4.05 -15.48 -4.54
N SER A 64 3.39 -16.49 -5.13
CA SER A 64 2.29 -16.28 -6.07
C SER A 64 1.03 -15.80 -5.33
N THR A 65 0.40 -14.76 -5.84
CA THR A 65 -0.88 -14.27 -5.32
C THR A 65 -2.09 -14.96 -5.97
N SER A 66 -1.85 -15.67 -7.09
CA SER A 66 -2.91 -16.39 -7.82
C SER A 66 -3.49 -17.52 -6.97
N GLY A 67 -4.81 -17.64 -6.95
CA GLY A 67 -5.51 -18.67 -6.19
C GLY A 67 -5.61 -18.41 -4.68
N MET A 68 -5.08 -17.31 -4.15
CA MET A 68 -5.29 -16.95 -2.75
C MET A 68 -6.76 -16.61 -2.49
N SER A 69 -7.31 -17.10 -1.36
CA SER A 69 -8.60 -16.63 -0.89
C SER A 69 -8.54 -15.13 -0.54
N ARG A 70 -9.69 -14.45 -0.50
CA ARG A 70 -9.77 -13.03 -0.14
C ARG A 70 -9.10 -12.73 1.20
N ASN A 71 -9.29 -13.59 2.20
CA ASN A 71 -8.69 -13.41 3.52
C ASN A 71 -7.16 -13.60 3.48
N ALA A 72 -6.69 -14.64 2.78
CA ALA A 72 -5.26 -14.88 2.61
C ALA A 72 -4.58 -13.73 1.86
N LEU A 73 -5.20 -13.21 0.79
CA LEU A 73 -4.69 -12.09 0.03
C LEU A 73 -4.67 -10.78 0.86
N SER A 74 -5.68 -10.57 1.68
CA SER A 74 -5.74 -9.41 2.60
C SER A 74 -4.63 -9.49 3.66
N ALA A 75 -4.43 -10.65 4.27
CA ALA A 75 -3.34 -10.87 5.23
C ALA A 75 -1.97 -10.74 4.58
N PHE A 76 -1.79 -11.30 3.37
CA PHE A 76 -0.57 -11.17 2.59
C PHE A 76 -0.25 -9.70 2.27
N ARG A 77 -1.25 -8.95 1.79
CA ARG A 77 -1.14 -7.52 1.52
C ARG A 77 -0.71 -6.74 2.75
N ASN A 78 -1.39 -6.94 3.87
CA ASN A 78 -1.10 -6.25 5.12
C ASN A 78 0.34 -6.49 5.62
N ALA A 79 0.87 -7.70 5.42
CA ALA A 79 2.21 -8.07 5.86
C ALA A 79 3.33 -7.62 4.90
N ASN A 80 3.04 -7.49 3.60
CA ASN A 80 4.11 -7.35 2.59
C ASN A 80 4.06 -6.03 1.80
N LEU A 81 2.93 -5.32 1.80
CA LEU A 81 2.74 -4.13 0.96
C LEU A 81 2.41 -2.90 1.81
N GLY A 82 3.08 -1.79 1.55
CA GLY A 82 2.73 -0.48 2.07
C GLY A 82 2.10 0.39 0.98
N PHE A 83 1.13 1.21 1.35
CA PHE A 83 0.43 2.08 0.39
C PHE A 83 0.49 3.53 0.82
N VAL A 84 0.91 4.38 -0.10
CA VAL A 84 0.80 5.83 0.00
C VAL A 84 -0.09 6.31 -1.14
N PHE A 85 -1.20 6.95 -0.81
CA PHE A 85 -2.17 7.44 -1.79
C PHE A 85 -2.02 8.94 -2.01
N GLN A 86 -2.41 9.41 -3.18
CA GLN A 86 -2.41 10.83 -3.53
C GLN A 86 -3.23 11.68 -2.55
N PHE A 87 -4.38 11.20 -2.11
CA PHE A 87 -5.25 11.82 -1.11
C PHE A 87 -5.10 11.09 0.23
N HIS A 88 -3.97 11.03 0.81
CA HIS A 88 -3.55 10.48 2.10
C HIS A 88 -4.43 9.37 2.72
N ARG A 89 -5.76 9.44 2.59
CA ARG A 89 -6.77 8.49 3.09
C ARG A 89 -6.56 8.15 4.57
N LEU A 90 -6.29 9.19 5.36
CA LEU A 90 -6.28 9.06 6.80
C LEU A 90 -7.73 8.94 7.31
N LEU A 91 -7.90 8.16 8.36
CA LEU A 91 -9.18 8.01 9.04
C LEU A 91 -9.38 9.21 9.97
N PRO A 92 -10.41 10.03 9.76
CA PRO A 92 -10.58 11.31 10.47
C PRO A 92 -10.90 11.13 11.96
N GLU A 93 -11.43 9.96 12.35
CA GLU A 93 -11.79 9.63 13.73
C GLU A 93 -10.57 9.25 14.59
N PHE A 94 -9.41 9.03 13.96
CA PHE A 94 -8.20 8.58 14.62
C PHE A 94 -7.12 9.65 14.55
N SER A 95 -6.35 9.78 15.63
CA SER A 95 -5.15 10.62 15.68
C SER A 95 -4.08 10.15 14.68
N ALA A 96 -3.02 10.96 14.48
CA ALA A 96 -1.91 10.61 13.61
C ALA A 96 -1.25 9.29 14.04
N VAL A 97 -0.98 9.10 15.32
CA VAL A 97 -0.36 7.87 15.81
C VAL A 97 -1.26 6.65 15.65
N GLU A 98 -2.55 6.79 15.88
CA GLU A 98 -3.53 5.71 15.66
C GLU A 98 -3.65 5.34 14.18
N ASN A 99 -3.68 6.33 13.28
CA ASN A 99 -3.63 6.08 11.84
C ASN A 99 -2.39 5.26 11.46
N VAL A 100 -1.23 5.57 12.03
CA VAL A 100 0.01 4.80 11.79
C VAL A 100 -0.09 3.38 12.33
N MET A 101 -0.70 3.17 13.50
CA MET A 101 -0.85 1.84 14.13
C MET A 101 -1.86 0.93 13.42
N MET A 102 -2.78 1.49 12.61
CA MET A 102 -3.89 0.76 11.99
C MET A 102 -3.48 -0.54 11.28
N PRO A 103 -2.43 -0.58 10.42
CA PRO A 103 -2.02 -1.83 9.79
C PRO A 103 -1.62 -2.93 10.77
N ALA A 104 -0.98 -2.57 11.88
CA ALA A 104 -0.57 -3.51 12.90
C ALA A 104 -1.77 -4.00 13.74
N TRP A 105 -2.77 -3.16 14.00
CA TRP A 105 -4.03 -3.57 14.63
C TRP A 105 -4.79 -4.58 13.77
N ILE A 106 -4.86 -4.34 12.45
CA ILE A 106 -5.45 -5.27 11.49
C ILE A 106 -4.71 -6.62 11.51
N ALA A 107 -3.39 -6.61 11.73
CA ALA A 107 -2.59 -7.82 11.91
C ALA A 107 -2.79 -8.52 13.28
N GLY A 108 -3.60 -7.95 14.18
CA GLY A 108 -3.90 -8.52 15.50
C GLY A 108 -2.97 -8.09 16.63
N HIS A 109 -2.08 -7.12 16.39
CA HIS A 109 -1.22 -6.59 17.44
C HIS A 109 -1.98 -5.63 18.36
N SER A 110 -1.68 -5.66 19.66
CA SER A 110 -2.29 -4.76 20.64
C SER A 110 -1.79 -3.31 20.47
N PRO A 111 -2.60 -2.29 20.82
CA PRO A 111 -2.16 -0.89 20.80
C PRO A 111 -0.86 -0.66 21.56
N LYS A 112 -0.72 -1.27 22.74
CA LYS A 112 0.49 -1.16 23.58
C LYS A 112 1.75 -1.69 22.87
N ALA A 113 1.62 -2.75 22.09
CA ALA A 113 2.75 -3.32 21.32
C ALA A 113 3.12 -2.46 20.10
N CYS A 114 2.14 -1.76 19.50
CA CYS A 114 2.32 -0.96 18.29
C CYS A 114 2.88 0.44 18.57
N MET A 115 2.52 1.04 19.70
CA MET A 115 2.79 2.43 20.04
C MET A 115 4.27 2.82 19.88
N PRO A 116 5.26 2.09 20.44
CA PRO A 116 6.66 2.53 20.35
C PRO A 116 7.17 2.65 18.91
N LYS A 117 6.74 1.73 18.03
CA LYS A 117 7.14 1.76 16.63
C LYS A 117 6.45 2.89 15.86
N ALA A 118 5.16 3.13 16.12
CA ALA A 118 4.43 4.22 15.48
C ALA A 118 5.00 5.59 15.87
N GLU A 119 5.32 5.79 17.15
CA GLU A 119 5.96 7.01 17.65
C GLU A 119 7.36 7.21 17.03
N ALA A 120 8.16 6.15 16.91
CA ALA A 120 9.47 6.20 16.28
C ALA A 120 9.35 6.65 14.80
N LEU A 121 8.45 6.05 14.01
CA LEU A 121 8.20 6.44 12.63
C LEU A 121 7.75 7.89 12.49
N LEU A 122 6.83 8.34 13.34
CA LEU A 122 6.38 9.73 13.32
C LEU A 122 7.50 10.70 13.72
N LYS A 123 8.36 10.33 14.66
CA LYS A 123 9.52 11.11 15.07
C LYS A 123 10.53 11.25 13.94
N GLU A 124 10.86 10.17 13.24
CA GLU A 124 11.75 10.19 12.06
C GLU A 124 11.22 11.10 10.95
N LEU A 125 9.91 11.19 10.80
CA LEU A 125 9.26 12.07 9.83
C LEU A 125 8.96 13.49 10.35
N GLY A 126 9.53 13.87 11.52
CA GLY A 126 9.43 15.22 12.06
C GLY A 126 8.05 15.57 12.65
N LEU A 127 7.27 14.57 13.07
CA LEU A 127 5.91 14.73 13.57
C LEU A 127 5.76 14.51 15.08
N SER A 128 6.86 14.61 15.86
CA SER A 128 6.87 14.37 17.32
C SER A 128 5.82 15.19 18.07
N LYS A 129 5.54 16.42 17.64
CA LYS A 129 4.56 17.32 18.29
C LYS A 129 3.14 17.16 17.73
N ARG A 130 2.94 16.28 16.75
CA ARG A 130 1.68 16.08 16.02
C ARG A 130 1.02 14.72 16.22
N MET A 131 1.61 13.86 17.03
CA MET A 131 1.20 12.46 17.18
C MET A 131 -0.27 12.30 17.58
N GLN A 132 -0.76 13.19 18.45
CA GLN A 132 -2.13 13.15 18.99
C GLN A 132 -3.13 14.00 18.19
N HIS A 133 -2.68 14.71 17.13
CA HIS A 133 -3.57 15.53 16.30
C HIS A 133 -4.39 14.66 15.37
N ASN A 134 -5.64 15.06 15.14
CA ASN A 134 -6.49 14.46 14.13
C ASN A 134 -6.10 14.96 12.73
N PRO A 135 -6.44 14.23 11.65
CA PRO A 135 -6.12 14.64 10.29
C PRO A 135 -6.52 16.07 9.93
N SER A 136 -7.66 16.54 10.42
CA SER A 136 -8.16 17.91 10.19
C SER A 136 -7.28 19.00 10.81
N GLU A 137 -6.44 18.66 11.77
CA GLU A 137 -5.54 19.59 12.46
C GLU A 137 -4.13 19.59 11.84
N LEU A 138 -3.91 18.76 10.83
CA LEU A 138 -2.63 18.58 10.14
C LEU A 138 -2.66 19.27 8.78
N SER A 139 -1.56 19.91 8.43
CA SER A 139 -1.33 20.38 7.05
C SER A 139 -1.27 19.21 6.07
N GLY A 140 -1.51 19.46 4.78
CA GLY A 140 -1.43 18.42 3.75
C GLY A 140 -0.10 17.68 3.71
N GLY A 141 1.02 18.40 3.93
CA GLY A 141 2.34 17.78 4.03
C GLY A 141 2.53 16.94 5.29
N GLU A 142 1.93 17.32 6.42
CA GLU A 142 1.93 16.50 7.65
C GLU A 142 1.07 15.25 7.46
N GLN A 143 -0.12 15.37 6.85
CA GLN A 143 -0.97 14.22 6.51
C GLN A 143 -0.25 13.23 5.58
N GLN A 144 0.50 13.73 4.60
CA GLN A 144 1.30 12.89 3.71
C GLN A 144 2.36 12.11 4.49
N ARG A 145 3.08 12.77 5.40
CA ARG A 145 4.08 12.10 6.24
C ARG A 145 3.45 11.06 7.19
N VAL A 146 2.26 11.32 7.74
CA VAL A 146 1.51 10.31 8.50
C VAL A 146 1.15 9.12 7.63
N ALA A 147 0.71 9.34 6.37
CA ALA A 147 0.41 8.26 5.43
C ALA A 147 1.66 7.42 5.08
N VAL A 148 2.83 8.06 4.96
CA VAL A 148 4.11 7.36 4.78
C VAL A 148 4.45 6.52 6.02
N ALA A 149 4.36 7.10 7.24
CA ALA A 149 4.58 6.35 8.47
C ALA A 149 3.66 5.14 8.58
N ARG A 150 2.37 5.31 8.25
CA ARG A 150 1.39 4.22 8.22
C ARG A 150 1.79 3.11 7.25
N ALA A 151 2.25 3.47 6.06
CA ALA A 151 2.68 2.50 5.06
C ALA A 151 3.89 1.67 5.53
N LEU A 152 4.77 2.25 6.36
CA LEU A 152 5.96 1.60 6.89
C LEU A 152 5.72 0.78 8.17
N MET A 153 4.53 0.87 8.78
CA MET A 153 4.26 0.29 10.09
C MET A 153 4.55 -1.20 10.18
N ASN A 154 4.17 -1.99 9.20
CA ASN A 154 4.41 -3.44 9.16
C ASN A 154 5.73 -3.82 8.50
N ALA A 155 6.65 -2.87 8.27
CA ALA A 155 7.92 -3.12 7.56
C ALA A 155 7.72 -3.86 6.23
N PRO A 156 6.91 -3.31 5.30
CA PRO A 156 6.56 -3.99 4.07
C PRO A 156 7.79 -4.24 3.19
N LYS A 157 7.71 -5.27 2.35
CA LYS A 157 8.75 -5.58 1.35
C LYS A 157 8.66 -4.67 0.12
N VAL A 158 7.46 -4.13 -0.13
CA VAL A 158 7.16 -3.25 -1.28
C VAL A 158 6.37 -2.05 -0.77
N LEU A 159 6.73 -0.86 -1.21
CA LEU A 159 6.05 0.38 -0.93
C LEU A 159 5.46 0.94 -2.23
#